data_cf87daed0db8e78c663aab4c9412d01f
#
_entry.id   cf87daed0db8e78c663aab4c9412d01f
#
_cell.length_a   1.000
_cell.length_b   1.000
_cell.length_c   1.000
_cell.angle_alpha   90.00
_cell.angle_beta   90.00
_cell.angle_gamma   90.00
#
_symmetry.space_group_name_H-M   'P 1'
#
loop_
_entity.id
_entity.type
_entity.pdbx_description
1 polymer ?
#
loop_
_entity_poly.entity_id
_entity_poly.type
_entity_poly.pdbx_seq_one_letter_code
_entity_poly.pdbx_strand_id
1 'polypeptide(L)'
;MSKKGIMIVGHGSRYRYNQRTMETQAERLRTMGFDNVYIGYNETAHPFIVETLVEMAKDGIDEIVAVPFFVASGRHMTEQIIFKLRLKEGENHKIIDVDGHSIMMHFETPFGEDPLLAKILHEKFCETRDTSKRSGALIIGHGSRLPFNKDIITLNAKRLKDEMGHKDVYYAFNEFDEPTIEETIDKMVNDGVEEIVAIPLFISEGDHLKNDVPPKIHLQDGIREGTFTQNGREITVKYCLPIGSDYRLTQLLAEKIRKYGY
;
A
#
# COMPACT_ATOMS: atom_id res chain seq x y z
N MET A 1 -17.86 -12.73 26.56
CA MET A 1 -17.34 -12.72 25.17
C MET A 1 -15.99 -12.02 25.22
N SER A 2 -15.01 -12.54 24.51
CA SER A 2 -13.68 -11.91 24.37
C SER A 2 -13.82 -10.53 23.73
N LYS A 3 -13.19 -9.51 24.31
CA LYS A 3 -13.17 -8.16 23.75
C LYS A 3 -12.09 -8.11 22.68
N LYS A 4 -12.50 -7.85 21.44
CA LYS A 4 -11.60 -7.81 20.28
C LYS A 4 -11.12 -6.40 19.97
N GLY A 5 -9.89 -6.27 19.46
CA GLY A 5 -9.31 -5.03 19.00
C GLY A 5 -8.51 -5.23 17.72
N ILE A 6 -8.44 -4.20 16.91
CA ILE A 6 -7.69 -4.17 15.65
C ILE A 6 -6.51 -3.23 15.83
N MET A 7 -5.31 -3.68 15.48
CA MET A 7 -4.14 -2.83 15.41
C MET A 7 -3.68 -2.69 13.95
N ILE A 8 -3.82 -1.50 13.37
CA ILE A 8 -3.17 -1.18 12.10
C ILE A 8 -1.70 -0.89 12.39
N VAL A 9 -0.80 -1.69 11.81
CA VAL A 9 0.64 -1.60 12.04
C VAL A 9 1.32 -0.89 10.88
N GLY A 10 2.00 0.21 11.14
CA GLY A 10 2.74 0.98 10.14
C GLY A 10 4.21 1.19 10.45
N HIS A 11 4.95 1.66 9.46
CA HIS A 11 6.36 1.96 9.64
C HIS A 11 6.56 3.19 10.56
N GLY A 12 5.76 4.22 10.36
CA GLY A 12 5.98 5.55 10.91
C GLY A 12 6.83 6.41 9.96
N SER A 13 6.75 7.72 10.10
CA SER A 13 7.52 8.67 9.31
C SER A 13 7.73 9.96 10.09
N ARG A 14 8.84 10.65 9.83
CA ARG A 14 9.08 12.02 10.37
C ARG A 14 8.05 13.01 9.84
N TYR A 15 7.59 12.83 8.61
CA TYR A 15 6.53 13.61 8.01
C TYR A 15 5.17 12.93 8.23
N ARG A 16 4.13 13.71 8.50
CA ARG A 16 2.81 13.18 8.87
C ARG A 16 2.01 12.52 7.73
N TYR A 17 2.62 12.29 6.57
CA TYR A 17 1.91 11.69 5.42
C TYR A 17 1.46 10.26 5.72
N ASN A 18 2.35 9.42 6.24
CA ASN A 18 2.04 8.03 6.58
C ASN A 18 0.98 7.98 7.70
N GLN A 19 1.18 8.79 8.76
CA GLN A 19 0.25 8.86 9.89
C GLN A 19 -1.16 9.26 9.42
N ARG A 20 -1.29 10.33 8.62
CA ARG A 20 -2.58 10.77 8.08
C ARG A 20 -3.27 9.70 7.24
N THR A 21 -2.52 8.98 6.43
CA THR A 21 -3.06 7.88 5.63
C THR A 21 -3.59 6.77 6.53
N MET A 22 -2.85 6.37 7.55
CA MET A 22 -3.28 5.33 8.50
C MET A 22 -4.46 5.79 9.37
N GLU A 23 -4.44 7.04 9.86
CA GLU A 23 -5.55 7.67 10.58
C GLU A 23 -6.83 7.64 9.74
N THR A 24 -6.72 7.97 8.44
CA THR A 24 -7.86 7.91 7.50
C THR A 24 -8.38 6.48 7.33
N GLN A 25 -7.51 5.49 7.20
CA GLN A 25 -7.92 4.10 7.08
C GLN A 25 -8.56 3.58 8.36
N ALA A 26 -8.02 3.95 9.53
CA ALA A 26 -8.60 3.61 10.82
C ALA A 26 -10.00 4.20 10.99
N GLU A 27 -10.18 5.48 10.63
CA GLU A 27 -11.48 6.15 10.70
C GLU A 27 -12.52 5.50 9.78
N ARG A 28 -12.11 5.14 8.56
CA ARG A 28 -12.97 4.42 7.62
C ARG A 28 -13.38 3.05 8.16
N LEU A 29 -12.48 2.30 8.80
CA LEU A 29 -12.82 1.03 9.46
C LEU A 29 -13.85 1.27 10.60
N ARG A 30 -13.67 2.31 11.43
CA ARG A 30 -14.65 2.67 12.45
C ARG A 30 -16.02 2.99 11.84
N THR A 31 -16.04 3.74 10.73
CA THR A 31 -17.28 4.06 9.99
C THR A 31 -17.95 2.79 9.42
N MET A 32 -17.16 1.74 9.12
CA MET A 32 -17.69 0.44 8.68
C MET A 32 -18.19 -0.43 9.84
N GLY A 33 -18.16 0.06 11.09
CA GLY A 33 -18.66 -0.62 12.27
C GLY A 33 -17.63 -1.50 13.00
N PHE A 34 -16.33 -1.31 12.71
CA PHE A 34 -15.28 -1.96 13.49
C PHE A 34 -14.98 -1.12 14.74
N ASP A 35 -15.21 -1.72 15.91
CA ASP A 35 -14.86 -1.11 17.19
C ASP A 35 -13.38 -1.37 17.53
N ASN A 36 -12.85 -0.60 18.51
CA ASN A 36 -11.52 -0.78 19.08
C ASN A 36 -10.39 -0.82 18.02
N VAL A 37 -10.40 0.15 17.11
CA VAL A 37 -9.35 0.28 16.07
C VAL A 37 -8.24 1.19 16.58
N TYR A 38 -7.03 0.63 16.70
CA TYR A 38 -5.80 1.29 17.14
C TYR A 38 -4.78 1.37 16.02
N ILE A 39 -3.79 2.23 16.19
CA ILE A 39 -2.65 2.36 15.27
C ILE A 39 -1.37 2.18 16.09
N GLY A 40 -0.45 1.33 15.60
CA GLY A 40 0.87 1.17 16.19
C GLY A 40 1.96 1.37 15.14
N TYR A 41 2.94 2.22 15.44
CA TYR A 41 4.06 2.49 14.53
C TYR A 41 5.30 1.68 14.94
N ASN A 42 6.03 1.20 13.92
CA ASN A 42 7.27 0.50 14.16
C ASN A 42 8.35 1.44 14.71
N GLU A 43 8.50 2.62 14.11
CA GLU A 43 9.49 3.63 14.51
C GLU A 43 9.05 5.04 14.10
N THR A 44 9.78 6.04 14.53
CA THR A 44 9.71 7.46 14.06
C THR A 44 8.41 8.20 14.42
N ALA A 45 7.30 7.52 14.69
CA ALA A 45 6.02 8.12 15.07
C ALA A 45 5.42 7.40 16.30
N HIS A 46 4.63 8.11 17.07
CA HIS A 46 3.89 7.57 18.21
C HIS A 46 2.38 7.44 17.88
N PRO A 47 1.68 6.50 18.56
CA PRO A 47 2.21 5.54 19.52
C PRO A 47 3.02 4.41 18.84
N PHE A 48 4.07 3.94 19.50
CA PHE A 48 4.78 2.75 19.05
C PHE A 48 3.93 1.48 19.24
N ILE A 49 4.22 0.43 18.47
CA ILE A 49 3.53 -0.88 18.59
C ILE A 49 3.45 -1.33 20.05
N VAL A 50 4.55 -1.22 20.81
CA VAL A 50 4.59 -1.66 22.22
C VAL A 50 3.70 -0.78 23.11
N GLU A 51 3.66 0.52 22.87
CA GLU A 51 2.80 1.46 23.59
C GLU A 51 1.33 1.16 23.32
N THR A 52 0.98 0.88 22.05
CA THR A 52 -0.36 0.50 21.62
C THR A 52 -0.80 -0.82 22.25
N LEU A 53 0.09 -1.83 22.35
CA LEU A 53 -0.21 -3.09 23.03
C LEU A 53 -0.58 -2.86 24.51
N VAL A 54 0.17 -2.00 25.21
CA VAL A 54 -0.12 -1.65 26.61
C VAL A 54 -1.45 -0.91 26.74
N GLU A 55 -1.77 0.00 25.83
CA GLU A 55 -3.07 0.70 25.79
C GLU A 55 -4.21 -0.30 25.58
N MET A 56 -4.10 -1.18 24.60
CA MET A 56 -5.11 -2.21 24.30
C MET A 56 -5.32 -3.17 25.50
N ALA A 57 -4.25 -3.55 26.19
CA ALA A 57 -4.35 -4.37 27.41
C ALA A 57 -5.09 -3.63 28.53
N LYS A 58 -4.81 -2.33 28.75
CA LYS A 58 -5.52 -1.49 29.71
C LYS A 58 -7.01 -1.32 29.39
N ASP A 59 -7.34 -1.29 28.10
CA ASP A 59 -8.71 -1.22 27.60
C ASP A 59 -9.43 -2.59 27.70
N GLY A 60 -8.74 -3.63 28.19
CA GLY A 60 -9.28 -4.97 28.38
C GLY A 60 -9.49 -5.74 27.07
N ILE A 61 -8.66 -5.51 26.07
CA ILE A 61 -8.69 -6.27 24.82
C ILE A 61 -8.07 -7.65 25.05
N ASP A 62 -8.83 -8.72 24.79
CA ASP A 62 -8.43 -10.11 24.97
C ASP A 62 -7.92 -10.74 23.68
N GLU A 63 -8.27 -10.18 22.52
CA GLU A 63 -7.91 -10.68 21.20
C GLU A 63 -7.57 -9.51 20.28
N ILE A 64 -6.38 -9.55 19.65
CA ILE A 64 -5.89 -8.51 18.74
C ILE A 64 -5.68 -9.11 17.36
N VAL A 65 -6.23 -8.44 16.33
CA VAL A 65 -5.86 -8.65 14.94
C VAL A 65 -4.92 -7.52 14.52
N ALA A 66 -3.64 -7.81 14.40
CA ALA A 66 -2.64 -6.88 13.93
C ALA A 66 -2.54 -6.97 12.40
N VAL A 67 -2.90 -5.88 11.71
CA VAL A 67 -2.93 -5.80 10.25
C VAL A 67 -1.81 -4.89 9.76
N PRO A 68 -0.78 -5.44 9.09
CA PRO A 68 0.33 -4.64 8.59
C PRO A 68 -0.11 -3.79 7.39
N PHE A 69 0.05 -2.48 7.52
CA PHE A 69 -0.25 -1.50 6.48
C PHE A 69 0.99 -1.27 5.62
N PHE A 70 1.36 -2.30 4.87
CA PHE A 70 2.54 -2.34 3.99
C PHE A 70 2.18 -2.96 2.65
N VAL A 71 2.85 -2.49 1.60
CA VAL A 71 2.73 -3.08 0.27
C VAL A 71 3.42 -4.45 0.22
N ALA A 72 4.62 -4.56 0.79
CA ALA A 72 5.43 -5.78 0.75
C ALA A 72 5.99 -6.15 2.12
N SER A 73 6.24 -7.45 2.31
CA SER A 73 7.03 -7.95 3.44
C SER A 73 8.48 -7.56 3.23
N GLY A 74 8.97 -6.56 3.96
CA GLY A 74 10.37 -6.19 3.97
C GLY A 74 11.07 -6.68 5.26
N ARG A 75 12.39 -6.46 5.35
CA ARG A 75 13.20 -6.82 6.50
C ARG A 75 12.63 -6.29 7.83
N HIS A 76 12.13 -5.04 7.83
CA HIS A 76 11.51 -4.43 9.01
C HIS A 76 10.28 -5.20 9.51
N MET A 77 9.51 -5.80 8.59
CA MET A 77 8.37 -6.62 8.99
C MET A 77 8.78 -7.91 9.67
N THR A 78 9.71 -8.65 9.05
CA THR A 78 10.08 -9.99 9.52
C THR A 78 10.94 -9.95 10.77
N GLU A 79 11.79 -8.95 10.94
CA GLU A 79 12.75 -8.90 12.05
C GLU A 79 12.27 -8.00 13.21
N GLN A 80 11.59 -6.90 12.94
CA GLN A 80 11.28 -5.90 13.97
C GLN A 80 9.82 -5.93 14.42
N ILE A 81 8.86 -5.91 13.49
CA ILE A 81 7.44 -5.83 13.83
C ILE A 81 6.98 -7.10 14.50
N ILE A 82 7.33 -8.27 13.97
CA ILE A 82 7.00 -9.57 14.56
C ILE A 82 7.52 -9.64 16.00
N PHE A 83 8.76 -9.24 16.23
CA PHE A 83 9.35 -9.21 17.58
C PHE A 83 8.61 -8.24 18.52
N LYS A 84 8.25 -7.03 18.06
CA LYS A 84 7.49 -6.06 18.86
C LYS A 84 6.07 -6.53 19.19
N LEU A 85 5.47 -7.35 18.34
CA LEU A 85 4.21 -8.04 18.58
C LEU A 85 4.36 -9.29 19.46
N ARG A 86 5.57 -9.57 19.97
CA ARG A 86 5.92 -10.74 20.81
C ARG A 86 5.73 -12.08 20.10
N LEU A 87 5.78 -12.08 18.78
CA LEU A 87 5.76 -13.26 17.92
C LEU A 87 7.19 -13.67 17.54
N LYS A 88 7.35 -14.90 17.07
CA LYS A 88 8.57 -15.40 16.43
C LYS A 88 8.40 -15.43 14.92
N GLU A 89 9.50 -15.52 14.20
CA GLU A 89 9.47 -15.72 12.76
C GLU A 89 8.65 -16.97 12.39
N GLY A 90 7.71 -16.79 11.45
CA GLY A 90 6.76 -17.83 11.05
C GLY A 90 5.53 -18.01 11.95
N GLU A 91 5.49 -17.37 13.13
CA GLU A 91 4.28 -17.33 13.96
C GLU A 91 3.34 -16.24 13.45
N ASN A 92 2.08 -16.60 13.20
CA ASN A 92 1.03 -15.66 12.84
C ASN A 92 -0.09 -15.56 13.89
N HIS A 93 -0.03 -16.37 14.95
CA HIS A 93 -0.93 -16.29 16.11
C HIS A 93 -0.25 -16.84 17.35
N LYS A 94 -0.54 -16.26 18.51
CA LYS A 94 -0.01 -16.67 19.79
C LYS A 94 -0.72 -15.98 20.95
N ILE A 95 -0.83 -16.63 22.10
CA ILE A 95 -1.15 -15.95 23.34
C ILE A 95 0.09 -15.22 23.85
N ILE A 96 0.00 -13.90 23.97
CA ILE A 96 1.06 -13.05 24.51
C ILE A 96 0.63 -12.51 25.87
N ASP A 97 1.61 -12.23 26.73
CA ASP A 97 1.37 -11.48 27.97
C ASP A 97 1.77 -10.03 27.79
N VAL A 98 0.88 -9.10 28.18
CA VAL A 98 1.13 -7.66 28.19
C VAL A 98 0.76 -7.12 29.56
N ASP A 99 1.76 -6.86 30.40
CA ASP A 99 1.61 -6.38 31.77
C ASP A 99 0.68 -7.22 32.64
N GLY A 100 0.75 -8.57 32.49
CA GLY A 100 -0.07 -9.53 33.22
C GLY A 100 -1.44 -9.79 32.62
N HIS A 101 -1.74 -9.18 31.47
CA HIS A 101 -2.95 -9.45 30.69
C HIS A 101 -2.66 -10.38 29.53
N SER A 102 -3.35 -11.54 29.47
CA SER A 102 -3.18 -12.54 28.39
C SER A 102 -4.01 -12.16 27.18
N ILE A 103 -3.39 -11.97 26.05
CA ILE A 103 -4.01 -11.55 24.79
C ILE A 103 -3.75 -12.55 23.69
N MET A 104 -4.78 -12.99 22.98
CA MET A 104 -4.62 -13.73 21.74
C MET A 104 -4.22 -12.75 20.61
N MET A 105 -3.00 -12.84 20.14
CA MET A 105 -2.48 -12.07 19.02
C MET A 105 -2.65 -12.84 17.72
N HIS A 106 -3.22 -12.20 16.70
CA HIS A 106 -3.21 -12.63 15.31
C HIS A 106 -2.46 -11.61 14.47
N PHE A 107 -1.59 -12.05 13.58
CA PHE A 107 -0.82 -11.20 12.70
C PHE A 107 -1.09 -11.56 11.24
N GLU A 108 -1.65 -10.61 10.51
CA GLU A 108 -1.98 -10.75 9.10
C GLU A 108 -0.76 -10.48 8.18
N THR A 109 -0.85 -10.96 6.96
CA THR A 109 0.11 -10.64 5.90
C THR A 109 -0.12 -9.23 5.34
N PRO A 110 0.92 -8.56 4.80
CA PRO A 110 0.76 -7.34 4.04
C PRO A 110 -0.25 -7.49 2.90
N PHE A 111 -0.80 -6.38 2.45
CA PHE A 111 -1.87 -6.42 1.45
C PHE A 111 -1.35 -6.56 0.00
N GLY A 112 -0.05 -6.43 -0.25
CA GLY A 112 0.50 -6.40 -1.62
C GLY A 112 0.31 -7.69 -2.41
N GLU A 113 0.30 -8.86 -1.74
CA GLU A 113 0.06 -10.15 -2.36
C GLU A 113 -1.44 -10.49 -2.51
N ASP A 114 -2.31 -9.73 -1.87
CA ASP A 114 -3.75 -10.00 -1.91
C ASP A 114 -4.31 -9.78 -3.31
N PRO A 115 -5.05 -10.74 -3.88
CA PRO A 115 -5.65 -10.59 -5.22
C PRO A 115 -6.58 -9.37 -5.36
N LEU A 116 -7.20 -8.94 -4.27
CA LEU A 116 -8.04 -7.74 -4.25
C LEU A 116 -7.26 -6.47 -4.59
N LEU A 117 -5.96 -6.43 -4.32
CA LEU A 117 -5.14 -5.29 -4.72
C LEU A 117 -5.11 -5.10 -6.24
N ALA A 118 -4.96 -6.19 -7.00
CA ALA A 118 -5.00 -6.11 -8.47
C ALA A 118 -6.38 -5.61 -8.96
N LYS A 119 -7.46 -6.02 -8.30
CA LYS A 119 -8.81 -5.51 -8.60
C LYS A 119 -8.93 -4.01 -8.32
N ILE A 120 -8.40 -3.54 -7.21
CA ILE A 120 -8.36 -2.10 -6.88
C ILE A 120 -7.59 -1.32 -7.95
N LEU A 121 -6.42 -1.83 -8.38
CA LEU A 121 -5.62 -1.21 -9.44
C LEU A 121 -6.37 -1.18 -10.77
N HIS A 122 -7.09 -2.27 -11.12
CA HIS A 122 -7.93 -2.35 -12.30
C HIS A 122 -9.04 -1.28 -12.28
N GLU A 123 -9.80 -1.21 -11.20
CA GLU A 123 -10.87 -0.23 -11.05
C GLU A 123 -10.33 1.21 -11.14
N LYS A 124 -9.22 1.48 -10.44
CA LYS A 124 -8.54 2.78 -10.48
C LYS A 124 -8.08 3.16 -11.89
N PHE A 125 -7.52 2.22 -12.64
CA PHE A 125 -7.16 2.44 -14.05
C PHE A 125 -8.40 2.73 -14.91
N CYS A 126 -9.46 1.92 -14.79
CA CYS A 126 -10.69 2.08 -15.55
C CYS A 126 -11.42 3.40 -15.27
N GLU A 127 -11.41 3.87 -14.02
CA GLU A 127 -12.00 5.15 -13.62
C GLU A 127 -11.21 6.37 -14.13
N THR A 128 -9.89 6.21 -14.33
CA THR A 128 -9.00 7.32 -14.65
C THR A 128 -8.79 7.48 -16.15
N ARG A 129 -8.74 6.38 -16.91
CA ARG A 129 -8.40 6.39 -18.33
C ARG A 129 -9.44 7.09 -19.19
N ASP A 130 -8.98 7.66 -20.30
CA ASP A 130 -9.84 8.11 -21.40
C ASP A 130 -10.12 6.92 -22.35
N THR A 131 -11.37 6.51 -22.45
CA THR A 131 -11.78 5.37 -23.29
C THR A 131 -11.66 5.64 -24.79
N SER A 132 -11.47 6.87 -25.21
CA SER A 132 -11.23 7.25 -26.61
C SER A 132 -9.76 7.12 -27.05
N LYS A 133 -8.85 6.92 -26.09
CA LYS A 133 -7.41 6.80 -26.31
C LYS A 133 -6.90 5.39 -26.04
N ARG A 134 -5.79 5.02 -26.67
CA ARG A 134 -5.03 3.83 -26.28
C ARG A 134 -4.30 4.11 -24.97
N SER A 135 -4.94 3.78 -23.86
CA SER A 135 -4.42 4.03 -22.50
C SER A 135 -3.60 2.85 -22.00
N GLY A 136 -2.43 3.13 -21.44
CA GLY A 136 -1.57 2.16 -20.76
C GLY A 136 -1.51 2.42 -19.25
N ALA A 137 -1.58 1.35 -18.46
CA ALA A 137 -1.37 1.43 -17.01
C ALA A 137 0.14 1.34 -16.70
N LEU A 138 0.66 2.33 -15.98
CA LEU A 138 2.02 2.33 -15.45
C LEU A 138 1.98 2.17 -13.93
N ILE A 139 2.29 0.98 -13.43
CA ILE A 139 2.41 0.73 -11.99
C ILE A 139 3.80 1.16 -11.53
N ILE A 140 3.86 2.13 -10.62
CA ILE A 140 5.13 2.65 -10.10
C ILE A 140 5.38 2.10 -8.72
N GLY A 141 6.51 1.37 -8.56
CA GLY A 141 7.05 0.93 -7.28
C GLY A 141 8.15 1.88 -6.76
N HIS A 142 8.42 1.80 -5.47
CA HIS A 142 9.58 2.53 -4.90
C HIS A 142 10.89 1.96 -5.46
N GLY A 143 10.97 0.65 -5.57
CA GLY A 143 12.21 -0.09 -5.75
C GLY A 143 12.90 -0.40 -4.42
N SER A 144 13.76 -1.38 -4.42
CA SER A 144 14.49 -1.81 -3.22
C SER A 144 15.71 -2.64 -3.61
N ARG A 145 16.76 -2.56 -2.82
CA ARG A 145 17.92 -3.47 -2.95
C ARG A 145 17.57 -4.94 -2.60
N LEU A 146 16.38 -5.17 -2.03
CA LEU A 146 15.85 -6.48 -1.71
C LEU A 146 14.67 -6.81 -2.63
N PRO A 147 14.46 -8.07 -3.01
CA PRO A 147 13.52 -8.45 -4.08
C PRO A 147 12.05 -8.18 -3.74
N PHE A 148 11.68 -8.11 -2.47
CA PHE A 148 10.28 -8.07 -2.00
C PHE A 148 9.40 -6.99 -2.67
N ASN A 149 9.91 -5.79 -2.91
CA ASN A 149 9.13 -4.74 -3.56
C ASN A 149 8.92 -5.07 -5.03
N LYS A 150 9.97 -5.50 -5.72
CA LYS A 150 9.94 -5.88 -7.14
C LYS A 150 8.95 -7.02 -7.39
N ASP A 151 8.98 -8.06 -6.54
CA ASP A 151 8.09 -9.21 -6.66
C ASP A 151 6.62 -8.79 -6.57
N ILE A 152 6.27 -7.90 -5.64
CA ILE A 152 4.90 -7.41 -5.47
C ILE A 152 4.46 -6.53 -6.65
N ILE A 153 5.32 -5.65 -7.14
CA ILE A 153 5.02 -4.79 -8.29
C ILE A 153 4.79 -5.63 -9.54
N THR A 154 5.69 -6.58 -9.83
CA THR A 154 5.58 -7.47 -10.99
C THR A 154 4.38 -8.41 -10.90
N LEU A 155 4.09 -8.95 -9.72
CA LEU A 155 2.91 -9.77 -9.46
C LEU A 155 1.61 -9.03 -9.81
N ASN A 156 1.46 -7.81 -9.31
CA ASN A 156 0.25 -7.01 -9.54
C ASN A 156 0.14 -6.53 -11.00
N ALA A 157 1.25 -6.17 -11.65
CA ALA A 157 1.26 -5.89 -13.08
C ALA A 157 0.84 -7.10 -13.91
N LYS A 158 1.33 -8.30 -13.57
CA LYS A 158 0.94 -9.55 -14.21
C LYS A 158 -0.55 -9.84 -14.02
N ARG A 159 -1.08 -9.70 -12.82
CA ARG A 159 -2.52 -9.88 -12.53
C ARG A 159 -3.38 -8.91 -13.33
N LEU A 160 -2.99 -7.65 -13.41
CA LEU A 160 -3.69 -6.65 -14.22
C LEU A 160 -3.75 -7.06 -15.69
N LYS A 161 -2.65 -7.56 -16.22
CA LYS A 161 -2.53 -8.00 -17.61
C LYS A 161 -3.31 -9.28 -17.87
N ASP A 162 -3.05 -10.33 -17.11
CA ASP A 162 -3.50 -11.69 -17.41
C ASP A 162 -4.92 -11.98 -16.89
N GLU A 163 -5.25 -11.49 -15.68
CA GLU A 163 -6.51 -11.78 -15.01
C GLU A 163 -7.60 -10.74 -15.32
N MET A 164 -7.18 -9.45 -15.49
CA MET A 164 -8.11 -8.35 -15.76
C MET A 164 -8.19 -7.98 -17.24
N GLY A 165 -7.39 -8.64 -18.10
CA GLY A 165 -7.45 -8.52 -19.55
C GLY A 165 -6.91 -7.21 -20.13
N HIS A 166 -6.10 -6.46 -19.37
CA HIS A 166 -5.45 -5.25 -19.90
C HIS A 166 -4.20 -5.61 -20.70
N LYS A 167 -4.13 -5.16 -21.95
CA LYS A 167 -2.99 -5.45 -22.85
C LYS A 167 -1.80 -4.56 -22.56
N ASP A 168 -2.05 -3.27 -22.34
CA ASP A 168 -1.03 -2.24 -22.16
C ASP A 168 -0.79 -1.99 -20.67
N VAL A 169 -0.13 -2.93 -19.99
CA VAL A 169 0.26 -2.85 -18.58
C VAL A 169 1.77 -2.88 -18.48
N TYR A 170 2.30 -1.90 -17.79
CA TYR A 170 3.72 -1.68 -17.57
C TYR A 170 3.98 -1.44 -16.09
N TYR A 171 5.22 -1.64 -15.68
CA TYR A 171 5.69 -1.30 -14.33
C TYR A 171 7.05 -0.64 -14.40
N ALA A 172 7.35 0.17 -13.41
CA ALA A 172 8.62 0.85 -13.27
C ALA A 172 8.96 1.10 -11.80
N PHE A 173 10.21 1.44 -11.54
CA PHE A 173 10.68 1.74 -10.20
C PHE A 173 11.24 3.17 -10.13
N ASN A 174 10.98 3.82 -8.99
CA ASN A 174 11.51 5.16 -8.76
C ASN A 174 13.02 5.12 -8.50
N GLU A 175 13.49 4.10 -7.77
CA GLU A 175 14.89 3.92 -7.36
C GLU A 175 15.28 2.43 -7.31
N PHE A 176 16.57 2.14 -7.26
CA PHE A 176 17.20 0.85 -6.94
C PHE A 176 16.90 -0.34 -7.85
N ASP A 177 15.81 -0.34 -8.58
CA ASP A 177 15.36 -1.44 -9.44
C ASP A 177 15.16 -0.99 -10.88
N GLU A 178 15.06 -1.94 -11.79
CA GLU A 178 14.76 -1.75 -13.21
C GLU A 178 13.47 -2.50 -13.60
N PRO A 179 12.75 -2.00 -14.63
CA PRO A 179 13.05 -0.80 -15.42
C PRO A 179 12.78 0.51 -14.67
N THR A 180 13.48 1.57 -15.07
CA THR A 180 13.22 2.94 -14.57
C THR A 180 11.91 3.48 -15.13
N ILE A 181 11.42 4.58 -14.54
CA ILE A 181 10.19 5.23 -15.01
C ILE A 181 10.40 5.76 -16.43
N GLU A 182 11.53 6.40 -16.69
CA GLU A 182 11.87 7.00 -17.99
C GLU A 182 11.97 5.94 -19.08
N GLU A 183 12.70 4.84 -18.86
CA GLU A 183 12.82 3.72 -19.83
C GLU A 183 11.45 3.10 -20.13
N THR A 184 10.59 3.02 -19.11
CA THR A 184 9.24 2.45 -19.28
C THR A 184 8.34 3.37 -20.08
N ILE A 185 8.40 4.69 -19.87
CA ILE A 185 7.66 5.67 -20.67
C ILE A 185 8.11 5.62 -22.13
N ASP A 186 9.42 5.57 -22.40
CA ASP A 186 9.96 5.43 -23.74
C ASP A 186 9.39 4.18 -24.44
N LYS A 187 9.35 3.06 -23.71
CA LYS A 187 8.75 1.82 -24.21
C LYS A 187 7.26 1.98 -24.49
N MET A 188 6.48 2.55 -23.56
CA MET A 188 5.04 2.77 -23.73
C MET A 188 4.74 3.62 -24.98
N VAL A 189 5.49 4.70 -25.17
CA VAL A 189 5.35 5.57 -26.35
C VAL A 189 5.70 4.80 -27.62
N ASN A 190 6.77 3.99 -27.65
CA ASN A 190 7.15 3.19 -28.80
C ASN A 190 6.13 2.08 -29.11
N ASP A 191 5.50 1.51 -28.07
CA ASP A 191 4.42 0.52 -28.22
C ASP A 191 3.10 1.14 -28.72
N GLY A 192 3.03 2.48 -28.82
CA GLY A 192 1.88 3.21 -29.38
C GLY A 192 0.81 3.62 -28.34
N VAL A 193 1.17 3.69 -27.07
CA VAL A 193 0.32 4.25 -26.01
C VAL A 193 0.15 5.75 -26.24
N GLU A 194 -1.08 6.25 -26.11
CA GLU A 194 -1.47 7.66 -26.29
C GLU A 194 -1.78 8.34 -24.95
N GLU A 195 -2.14 7.54 -23.94
CA GLU A 195 -2.38 8.00 -22.59
C GLU A 195 -1.71 7.07 -21.56
N ILE A 196 -0.95 7.63 -20.64
CA ILE A 196 -0.30 6.93 -19.54
C ILE A 196 -1.07 7.22 -18.26
N VAL A 197 -1.67 6.19 -17.65
CA VAL A 197 -2.25 6.27 -16.31
C VAL A 197 -1.21 5.74 -15.32
N ALA A 198 -0.51 6.65 -14.66
CA ALA A 198 0.52 6.35 -13.68
C ALA A 198 -0.09 6.10 -12.30
N ILE A 199 0.05 4.88 -11.78
CA ILE A 199 -0.54 4.43 -10.51
C ILE A 199 0.58 4.09 -9.52
N PRO A 200 0.89 4.96 -8.55
CA PRO A 200 1.90 4.68 -7.55
C PRO A 200 1.40 3.64 -6.55
N LEU A 201 2.09 2.50 -6.48
CA LEU A 201 1.85 1.46 -5.49
C LEU A 201 2.64 1.77 -4.21
N PHE A 202 2.26 2.86 -3.56
CA PHE A 202 2.86 3.42 -2.35
C PHE A 202 1.80 3.57 -1.25
N ILE A 203 2.26 3.56 0.00
CA ILE A 203 1.37 3.73 1.16
C ILE A 203 0.84 5.15 1.28
N SER A 204 1.67 6.15 1.03
CA SER A 204 1.31 7.55 1.25
C SER A 204 2.03 8.49 0.28
N GLU A 205 1.51 9.70 0.15
CA GLU A 205 2.21 10.81 -0.52
C GLU A 205 3.39 11.25 0.33
N GLY A 206 4.58 10.71 0.03
CA GLY A 206 5.84 11.19 0.59
C GLY A 206 6.58 12.09 -0.41
N ASP A 207 7.81 12.49 -0.03
CA ASP A 207 8.66 13.36 -0.87
C ASP A 207 8.91 12.76 -2.25
N HIS A 208 9.10 11.43 -2.36
CA HIS A 208 9.29 10.74 -3.64
C HIS A 208 8.11 10.95 -4.61
N LEU A 209 6.88 10.83 -4.12
CA LEU A 209 5.69 11.00 -4.97
C LEU A 209 5.37 12.45 -5.32
N LYS A 210 5.90 13.39 -4.54
CA LYS A 210 5.70 14.83 -4.78
C LYS A 210 6.80 15.42 -5.64
N ASN A 211 8.05 15.05 -5.38
CA ASN A 211 9.20 15.73 -5.93
C ASN A 211 9.94 14.89 -6.98
N ASP A 212 10.04 13.56 -6.80
CA ASP A 212 10.89 12.72 -7.65
C ASP A 212 10.13 12.10 -8.84
N VAL A 213 8.91 11.61 -8.61
CA VAL A 213 8.12 10.94 -9.65
C VAL A 213 7.55 11.91 -10.69
N PRO A 214 6.95 13.09 -10.33
CA PRO A 214 6.34 13.97 -11.31
C PRO A 214 7.27 14.36 -12.48
N PRO A 215 8.51 14.83 -12.28
CA PRO A 215 9.39 15.17 -13.39
C PRO A 215 9.74 13.96 -14.27
N LYS A 216 9.84 12.75 -13.70
CA LYS A 216 10.11 11.52 -14.46
C LYS A 216 8.95 11.09 -15.36
N ILE A 217 7.74 11.52 -15.06
CA ILE A 217 6.53 11.29 -15.87
C ILE A 217 6.09 12.55 -16.64
N HIS A 218 7.00 13.50 -16.83
CA HIS A 218 6.77 14.76 -17.56
C HIS A 218 5.69 15.66 -16.95
N LEU A 219 5.47 15.62 -15.65
CA LEU A 219 4.60 16.52 -14.91
C LEU A 219 5.39 17.48 -14.02
N GLN A 220 4.80 18.63 -13.71
CA GLN A 220 5.30 19.56 -12.70
C GLN A 220 4.78 19.16 -11.29
N ASP A 221 5.45 19.67 -10.25
CA ASP A 221 5.02 19.47 -8.88
C ASP A 221 3.57 19.91 -8.65
N GLY A 222 2.82 19.04 -7.97
CA GLY A 222 1.41 19.28 -7.67
C GLY A 222 0.44 19.08 -8.83
N ILE A 223 0.95 18.90 -10.05
CA ILE A 223 0.13 18.65 -11.25
C ILE A 223 -0.11 17.14 -11.41
N ARG A 224 -1.37 16.77 -11.64
CA ARG A 224 -1.76 15.37 -11.78
C ARG A 224 -2.19 14.95 -13.17
N GLU A 225 -2.31 15.90 -14.08
CA GLU A 225 -2.63 15.63 -15.49
C GLU A 225 -1.90 16.64 -16.37
N GLY A 226 -1.34 16.17 -17.47
CA GLY A 226 -0.62 16.98 -18.42
C GLY A 226 -0.34 16.24 -19.71
N THR A 227 0.31 16.94 -20.66
CA THR A 227 0.76 16.34 -21.92
C THR A 227 2.22 16.64 -22.18
N PHE A 228 2.87 15.74 -22.89
CA PHE A 228 4.21 15.96 -23.45
C PHE A 228 4.29 15.43 -24.88
N THR A 229 5.27 15.90 -25.64
CA THR A 229 5.47 15.44 -27.02
C THR A 229 6.71 14.57 -27.10
N GLN A 230 6.55 13.36 -27.64
CA GLN A 230 7.66 12.44 -27.89
C GLN A 230 7.46 11.72 -29.23
N ASN A 231 8.51 11.60 -30.04
CA ASN A 231 8.46 10.99 -31.38
C ASN A 231 7.36 11.59 -32.28
N GLY A 232 7.11 12.91 -32.16
CA GLY A 232 6.08 13.62 -32.92
C GLY A 232 4.63 13.31 -32.51
N ARG A 233 4.42 12.61 -31.40
CA ARG A 233 3.09 12.31 -30.84
C ARG A 233 2.89 13.03 -29.52
N GLU A 234 1.69 13.57 -29.31
CA GLU A 234 1.25 14.09 -28.01
C GLU A 234 0.78 12.93 -27.13
N ILE A 235 1.33 12.83 -25.93
CA ILE A 235 1.03 11.81 -24.95
C ILE A 235 0.40 12.48 -23.73
N THR A 236 -0.75 11.99 -23.31
CA THR A 236 -1.39 12.43 -22.05
C THR A 236 -0.86 11.62 -20.88
N VAL A 237 -0.62 12.26 -19.76
CA VAL A 237 -0.26 11.60 -18.49
C VAL A 237 -1.26 11.95 -17.42
N LYS A 238 -1.80 10.95 -16.75
CA LYS A 238 -2.63 11.08 -15.57
C LYS A 238 -1.97 10.38 -14.39
N TYR A 239 -1.68 11.15 -13.34
CA TYR A 239 -0.98 10.69 -12.16
C TYR A 239 -1.93 10.49 -10.99
N CYS A 240 -2.21 9.24 -10.65
CA CYS A 240 -3.12 8.86 -9.58
C CYS A 240 -2.56 9.19 -8.19
N LEU A 241 -3.45 9.32 -7.20
CA LEU A 241 -3.08 9.26 -5.79
C LEU A 241 -2.53 7.86 -5.43
N PRO A 242 -1.62 7.76 -4.45
CA PRO A 242 -1.06 6.48 -4.03
C PRO A 242 -2.15 5.53 -3.52
N ILE A 243 -1.88 4.24 -3.67
CA ILE A 243 -2.86 3.20 -3.33
C ILE A 243 -3.27 3.22 -1.86
N GLY A 244 -2.37 3.60 -0.95
CA GLY A 244 -2.67 3.68 0.47
C GLY A 244 -3.76 4.71 0.82
N SER A 245 -4.03 5.68 -0.05
CA SER A 245 -5.10 6.66 0.11
C SER A 245 -6.46 6.17 -0.43
N ASP A 246 -6.49 5.07 -1.18
CA ASP A 246 -7.70 4.56 -1.82
C ASP A 246 -8.67 3.97 -0.78
N TYR A 247 -9.96 4.32 -0.89
CA TYR A 247 -10.99 3.84 0.03
C TYR A 247 -11.24 2.33 -0.09
N ARG A 248 -10.99 1.76 -1.26
CA ARG A 248 -11.12 0.31 -1.52
C ARG A 248 -10.09 -0.50 -0.75
N LEU A 249 -8.94 0.11 -0.41
CA LEU A 249 -7.97 -0.53 0.46
C LEU A 249 -8.54 -0.77 1.87
N THR A 250 -9.43 0.12 2.37
CA THR A 250 -10.15 -0.13 3.63
C THR A 250 -11.02 -1.38 3.55
N GLN A 251 -11.66 -1.64 2.41
CA GLN A 251 -12.47 -2.85 2.20
C GLN A 251 -11.59 -4.11 2.23
N LEU A 252 -10.42 -4.07 1.59
CA LEU A 252 -9.45 -5.16 1.64
C LEU A 252 -8.99 -5.44 3.08
N LEU A 253 -8.66 -4.39 3.85
CA LEU A 253 -8.31 -4.54 5.27
C LEU A 253 -9.48 -5.12 6.07
N ALA A 254 -10.71 -4.65 5.83
CA ALA A 254 -11.91 -5.15 6.48
C ALA A 254 -12.14 -6.64 6.20
N GLU A 255 -11.91 -7.11 4.96
CA GLU A 255 -12.03 -8.53 4.63
C GLU A 255 -11.00 -9.39 5.37
N LYS A 256 -9.77 -8.89 5.51
CA LYS A 256 -8.73 -9.55 6.33
C LYS A 256 -9.16 -9.66 7.79
N ILE A 257 -9.74 -8.63 8.35
CA ILE A 257 -10.17 -8.56 9.75
C ILE A 257 -11.38 -9.47 9.99
N ARG A 258 -12.36 -9.51 9.08
CA ARG A 258 -13.58 -10.34 9.20
C ARG A 258 -13.30 -11.83 9.30
N LYS A 259 -12.16 -12.33 8.83
CA LYS A 259 -11.75 -13.74 8.99
C LYS A 259 -11.67 -14.17 10.46
N TYR A 260 -11.52 -13.22 11.37
CA TYR A 260 -11.42 -13.42 12.82
C TYR A 260 -12.74 -13.20 13.56
N GLY A 261 -13.86 -13.16 12.85
CA GLY A 261 -15.20 -13.08 13.45
C GLY A 261 -15.58 -11.68 13.96
N TYR A 262 -15.14 -10.65 13.24
CA TYR A 262 -15.62 -9.26 13.40
C TYR A 262 -16.89 -9.03 12.61
#